data_61bf5a4f02b47fc5fb4cf06d6a465b39
#
_entry.id   61bf5a4f02b47fc5fb4cf06d6a465b39
#
_cell.length_a   1.000
_cell.length_b   1.000
_cell.length_c   1.000
_cell.angle_alpha   90.00
_cell.angle_beta   90.00
_cell.angle_gamma   90.00
#
_symmetry.space_group_name_H-M   'P 1'
#
loop_
_entity.id
_entity.type
_entity.pdbx_description
1 polymer ?
#
loop_
_entity_poly.entity_id
_entity_poly.type
_entity_poly.pdbx_seq_one_letter_code
_entity_poly.pdbx_strand_id
1 'polypeptide(L)'
;MNRTIFKIFFAIFLLLATLIAYLTLWPTGLKPQAWYPQEAPKLEGKFSLNDILSNIEIFGSEMGEGPYEKIVYRYGTGPEDVAVDKNGNTYSGYHGGLIRKFDKNGKFIKIIANTGGRPLGLALDNIGNLVVADANNGLLKIDDQGKIITLTTESEGLPLGFTDDLDIASDGKIYFSDASYKHTYPNSYEDVMEHSANGRLLVFDPNTEKTKTLLEDLYFANGVALSPQEDFVLVNETNEYRVTKYWIKGIKKGTSEIFIDNLPGFPDNISVGQNDIFWIALYGPRMEIADYLADKPFLRNILFRLPESTRPLPPNYSFVIGVNSEGKVIYNLQNPSPDSFSPITSVKESDDYLYFGSLLYDGFGRMKKSKLPTN
;
A
#
# COMPACT_ATOMS: atom_id res chain seq x y z
N MET A 1 -52.52 -19.11 -21.82
CA MET A 1 -51.04 -18.88 -21.90
C MET A 1 -50.41 -20.09 -22.58
N ASN A 2 -49.66 -19.88 -23.66
CA ASN A 2 -49.03 -20.96 -24.42
C ASN A 2 -48.05 -21.74 -23.50
N ARG A 3 -48.14 -23.09 -23.50
CA ARG A 3 -47.28 -23.98 -22.67
C ARG A 3 -45.76 -23.66 -22.82
N THR A 4 -45.34 -23.22 -23.99
CA THR A 4 -43.96 -22.84 -24.26
C THR A 4 -43.60 -21.56 -23.54
N ILE A 5 -44.46 -20.56 -23.58
CA ILE A 5 -44.27 -19.27 -22.87
C ILE A 5 -44.21 -19.51 -21.35
N PHE A 6 -45.07 -20.34 -20.80
CA PHE A 6 -45.02 -20.70 -19.38
C PHE A 6 -43.70 -21.36 -18.97
N LYS A 7 -43.20 -22.32 -19.79
CA LYS A 7 -41.90 -22.96 -19.52
C LYS A 7 -40.72 -21.96 -19.53
N ILE A 8 -40.75 -20.99 -20.45
CA ILE A 8 -39.71 -19.95 -20.53
C ILE A 8 -39.76 -19.08 -19.26
N PHE A 9 -40.93 -18.57 -18.87
CA PHE A 9 -41.07 -17.79 -17.65
C PHE A 9 -40.66 -18.55 -16.41
N PHE A 10 -41.04 -19.83 -16.29
CA PHE A 10 -40.67 -20.68 -15.16
C PHE A 10 -39.14 -20.93 -15.12
N ALA A 11 -38.49 -21.14 -16.27
CA ALA A 11 -37.04 -21.29 -16.35
C ALA A 11 -36.32 -19.99 -15.93
N ILE A 12 -36.78 -18.83 -16.39
CA ILE A 12 -36.25 -17.53 -15.99
C ILE A 12 -36.42 -17.30 -14.47
N PHE A 13 -37.60 -17.64 -13.95
CA PHE A 13 -37.84 -17.53 -12.49
C PHE A 13 -36.88 -18.42 -11.68
N LEU A 14 -36.69 -19.68 -12.10
CA LEU A 14 -35.74 -20.58 -11.42
C LEU A 14 -34.31 -20.04 -11.47
N LEU A 15 -33.90 -19.53 -12.62
CA LEU A 15 -32.57 -18.95 -12.80
C LEU A 15 -32.35 -17.73 -11.90
N LEU A 16 -33.33 -16.83 -11.83
CA LEU A 16 -33.28 -15.68 -10.94
C LEU A 16 -33.29 -16.08 -9.46
N ALA A 17 -34.13 -17.05 -9.09
CA ALA A 17 -34.19 -17.57 -7.72
C ALA A 17 -32.86 -18.21 -7.32
N THR A 18 -32.23 -18.97 -8.21
CA THR A 18 -30.91 -19.58 -7.99
C THR A 18 -29.83 -18.50 -7.84
N LEU A 19 -29.85 -17.48 -8.69
CA LEU A 19 -28.92 -16.36 -8.60
C LEU A 19 -29.09 -15.60 -7.27
N ILE A 20 -30.30 -15.31 -6.88
CA ILE A 20 -30.58 -14.64 -5.59
C ILE A 20 -30.10 -15.51 -4.43
N ALA A 21 -30.39 -16.81 -4.45
CA ALA A 21 -29.93 -17.74 -3.43
C ALA A 21 -28.40 -17.78 -3.36
N TYR A 22 -27.71 -17.82 -4.50
CA TYR A 22 -26.24 -17.74 -4.56
C TYR A 22 -25.74 -16.42 -3.95
N LEU A 23 -26.26 -15.28 -4.40
CA LEU A 23 -25.82 -13.96 -3.93
C LEU A 23 -26.11 -13.70 -2.46
N THR A 24 -27.11 -14.34 -1.88
CA THR A 24 -27.52 -14.10 -0.48
C THR A 24 -27.03 -15.17 0.49
N LEU A 25 -26.95 -16.43 0.08
CA LEU A 25 -26.75 -17.57 0.99
C LEU A 25 -25.41 -18.28 0.81
N TRP A 26 -24.74 -18.15 -0.36
CA TRP A 26 -23.49 -18.85 -0.57
C TRP A 26 -22.42 -18.37 0.44
N PRO A 27 -21.72 -19.27 1.15
CA PRO A 27 -20.72 -18.88 2.13
C PRO A 27 -19.52 -18.20 1.46
N THR A 28 -19.10 -17.03 1.95
CA THR A 28 -17.91 -16.31 1.48
C THR A 28 -16.68 -16.55 2.35
N GLY A 29 -16.88 -17.02 3.58
CA GLY A 29 -15.82 -17.05 4.60
C GLY A 29 -15.55 -15.69 5.25
N LEU A 30 -16.02 -14.59 4.67
CA LEU A 30 -15.85 -13.25 5.22
C LEU A 30 -16.87 -12.96 6.33
N LYS A 31 -16.42 -12.15 7.29
CA LYS A 31 -17.25 -11.64 8.41
C LYS A 31 -17.21 -10.11 8.43
N PRO A 32 -17.76 -9.42 7.41
CA PRO A 32 -17.67 -7.98 7.32
C PRO A 32 -18.27 -7.30 8.55
N GLN A 33 -17.55 -6.32 9.09
CA GLN A 33 -17.97 -5.54 10.24
C GLN A 33 -18.51 -4.19 9.77
N ALA A 34 -19.60 -3.73 10.37
CA ALA A 34 -20.11 -2.39 10.11
C ALA A 34 -19.19 -1.35 10.71
N TRP A 35 -18.91 -0.29 9.97
CA TRP A 35 -18.18 0.88 10.43
C TRP A 35 -18.81 2.16 9.86
N TYR A 36 -18.42 3.31 10.39
CA TYR A 36 -19.07 4.57 10.09
C TYR A 36 -18.01 5.62 9.79
N PRO A 37 -17.51 5.67 8.53
CA PRO A 37 -16.53 6.67 8.15
C PRO A 37 -17.10 8.07 8.30
N GLN A 38 -16.23 9.02 8.64
CA GLN A 38 -16.60 10.44 8.52
C GLN A 38 -16.91 10.76 7.06
N GLU A 39 -17.71 11.80 6.81
CA GLU A 39 -17.95 12.30 5.45
C GLU A 39 -16.60 12.59 4.76
N ALA A 40 -16.43 12.11 3.54
CA ALA A 40 -15.22 12.32 2.78
C ALA A 40 -14.92 13.83 2.61
N PRO A 41 -13.70 14.29 2.86
CA PRO A 41 -13.36 15.69 2.63
C PRO A 41 -13.52 16.04 1.16
N LYS A 42 -14.10 17.21 0.89
CA LYS A 42 -14.22 17.72 -0.47
C LYS A 42 -12.83 18.01 -1.05
N LEU A 43 -12.68 17.79 -2.34
CA LEU A 43 -11.45 18.16 -3.08
C LEU A 43 -11.39 19.68 -3.32
N GLU A 44 -11.39 20.43 -2.22
CA GLU A 44 -11.36 21.89 -2.14
C GLU A 44 -10.32 22.34 -1.09
N GLY A 45 -9.96 23.61 -1.08
CA GLY A 45 -9.02 24.18 -0.09
C GLY A 45 -7.69 23.44 -0.09
N LYS A 46 -7.32 22.84 1.02
CA LYS A 46 -6.05 22.07 1.13
C LYS A 46 -5.98 20.84 0.24
N PHE A 47 -7.09 20.37 -0.29
CA PHE A 47 -7.18 19.25 -1.22
C PHE A 47 -7.68 19.66 -2.61
N SER A 48 -7.61 20.95 -2.96
CA SER A 48 -8.03 21.45 -4.28
C SER A 48 -7.40 20.68 -5.43
N LEU A 49 -8.22 20.38 -6.44
CA LEU A 49 -7.80 19.69 -7.66
C LEU A 49 -6.63 20.42 -8.34
N ASN A 50 -5.67 19.63 -8.80
CA ASN A 50 -4.53 20.09 -9.60
C ASN A 50 -4.04 18.96 -10.52
N ASP A 51 -3.02 19.23 -11.33
CA ASP A 51 -2.41 18.29 -12.27
C ASP A 51 -0.88 18.20 -12.09
N ILE A 52 -0.38 18.50 -10.91
CA ILE A 52 1.07 18.55 -10.64
C ILE A 52 1.74 17.22 -10.97
N LEU A 53 1.08 16.09 -10.64
CA LEU A 53 1.60 14.75 -10.92
C LEU A 53 1.52 14.36 -12.42
N SER A 54 1.01 15.22 -13.31
CA SER A 54 1.19 15.05 -14.75
C SER A 54 2.65 15.18 -15.20
N ASN A 55 3.51 15.71 -14.32
CA ASN A 55 4.95 15.80 -14.54
C ASN A 55 5.72 14.52 -14.17
N ILE A 56 5.05 13.44 -13.76
CA ILE A 56 5.69 12.14 -13.53
C ILE A 56 6.16 11.57 -14.86
N GLU A 57 7.44 11.18 -14.88
CA GLU A 57 8.05 10.39 -15.94
C GLU A 57 8.17 8.94 -15.47
N ILE A 58 7.83 7.95 -16.32
CA ILE A 58 8.09 6.55 -16.02
C ILE A 58 9.59 6.30 -16.15
N PHE A 59 10.16 5.70 -15.11
CA PHE A 59 11.59 5.52 -14.95
C PHE A 59 11.90 4.05 -14.61
N GLY A 60 13.01 3.53 -15.13
CA GLY A 60 13.39 2.14 -14.86
C GLY A 60 12.51 1.08 -15.53
N SER A 61 11.72 1.46 -16.53
CA SER A 61 11.03 0.51 -17.39
C SER A 61 12.02 -0.11 -18.38
N GLU A 62 12.08 -1.43 -18.43
CA GLU A 62 12.91 -2.16 -19.40
C GLU A 62 12.16 -2.59 -20.64
N MET A 63 10.86 -2.65 -20.54
CA MET A 63 9.98 -3.15 -21.57
C MET A 63 9.19 -1.98 -22.12
N GLY A 64 9.73 -1.40 -23.21
CA GLY A 64 8.99 -0.37 -23.95
C GLY A 64 7.57 -0.80 -24.29
N GLU A 65 6.73 0.14 -24.70
CA GLU A 65 5.34 -0.05 -25.11
C GLU A 65 5.18 -1.25 -26.06
N GLY A 66 4.92 -2.44 -25.54
CA GLY A 66 4.78 -3.66 -26.32
C GLY A 66 3.72 -4.62 -25.75
N PRO A 67 3.25 -5.60 -26.55
CA PRO A 67 2.09 -6.45 -26.23
C PRO A 67 2.34 -7.48 -25.11
N TYR A 68 3.21 -7.19 -24.17
CA TYR A 68 3.62 -8.09 -23.09
C TYR A 68 2.73 -8.04 -21.85
N GLU A 69 1.62 -7.28 -21.86
CA GLU A 69 0.69 -7.11 -20.74
C GLU A 69 0.35 -8.41 -19.98
N LYS A 70 0.24 -9.56 -20.64
CA LYS A 70 -0.16 -10.80 -19.97
C LYS A 70 0.97 -11.60 -19.32
N ILE A 71 2.22 -11.42 -19.78
CA ILE A 71 3.39 -12.10 -19.19
C ILE A 71 4.03 -11.20 -18.13
N VAL A 72 4.02 -9.90 -18.37
CA VAL A 72 4.53 -8.85 -17.48
C VAL A 72 3.74 -8.83 -16.17
N TYR A 73 2.42 -8.97 -16.23
CA TYR A 73 1.54 -9.01 -15.05
C TYR A 73 1.90 -10.12 -14.03
N ARG A 74 2.67 -11.12 -14.41
CA ARG A 74 3.08 -12.22 -13.52
C ARG A 74 4.47 -12.06 -12.91
N TYR A 75 5.41 -11.34 -13.55
CA TYR A 75 6.81 -11.33 -13.11
C TYR A 75 7.54 -10.00 -13.25
N GLY A 76 6.96 -9.01 -13.86
CA GLY A 76 7.66 -7.77 -14.24
C GLY A 76 6.94 -6.47 -13.94
N THR A 77 5.79 -6.49 -13.27
CA THR A 77 5.04 -5.30 -12.89
C THR A 77 5.02 -5.09 -11.37
N GLY A 78 4.59 -3.94 -10.95
CA GLY A 78 4.26 -3.62 -9.58
C GLY A 78 5.46 -3.33 -8.69
N PRO A 79 6.38 -2.41 -9.10
CA PRO A 79 7.35 -1.84 -8.18
C PRO A 79 6.60 -0.95 -7.19
N GLU A 80 6.10 -1.57 -6.11
CA GLU A 80 5.25 -0.92 -5.13
C GLU A 80 5.99 0.13 -4.34
N ASP A 81 7.27 -0.13 -4.01
CA ASP A 81 8.14 0.84 -3.36
C ASP A 81 9.49 0.97 -4.09
N VAL A 82 10.20 2.07 -3.81
CA VAL A 82 11.49 2.42 -4.40
C VAL A 82 12.47 2.81 -3.30
N ALA A 83 13.53 2.03 -3.12
CA ALA A 83 14.66 2.45 -2.31
C ALA A 83 15.72 3.14 -3.18
N VAL A 84 16.36 4.20 -2.66
CA VAL A 84 17.37 4.99 -3.37
C VAL A 84 18.68 4.97 -2.58
N ASP A 85 19.78 4.54 -3.19
CA ASP A 85 21.09 4.56 -2.52
C ASP A 85 21.77 5.95 -2.64
N LYS A 86 22.84 6.15 -1.87
CA LYS A 86 23.64 7.40 -1.86
C LYS A 86 24.27 7.78 -3.21
N ASN A 87 24.29 6.88 -4.18
CA ASN A 87 24.79 7.12 -5.53
C ASN A 87 23.64 7.44 -6.51
N GLY A 88 22.38 7.48 -6.02
CA GLY A 88 21.18 7.68 -6.81
C GLY A 88 20.72 6.43 -7.58
N ASN A 89 21.29 5.24 -7.29
CA ASN A 89 20.74 4.01 -7.85
C ASN A 89 19.45 3.66 -7.12
N THR A 90 18.50 3.08 -7.85
CA THR A 90 17.19 2.70 -7.33
C THR A 90 17.03 1.19 -7.29
N TYR A 91 16.26 0.74 -6.32
CA TYR A 91 15.88 -0.66 -6.10
C TYR A 91 14.38 -0.76 -6.01
N SER A 92 13.79 -1.74 -6.65
CA SER A 92 12.34 -1.98 -6.61
C SER A 92 12.04 -3.47 -6.63
N GLY A 93 10.97 -3.83 -5.90
CA GLY A 93 10.42 -5.19 -5.82
C GLY A 93 9.25 -5.37 -6.78
N TYR A 94 9.18 -6.54 -7.44
CA TYR A 94 8.19 -6.83 -8.48
C TYR A 94 7.34 -8.04 -8.14
N HIS A 95 6.18 -8.15 -8.76
CA HIS A 95 5.40 -9.39 -8.72
C HIS A 95 6.28 -10.59 -9.10
N GLY A 96 6.12 -11.69 -8.38
CA GLY A 96 6.94 -12.90 -8.58
C GLY A 96 8.29 -12.88 -7.88
N GLY A 97 8.56 -11.87 -7.04
CA GLY A 97 9.68 -11.88 -6.10
C GLY A 97 10.97 -11.23 -6.62
N LEU A 98 11.01 -10.77 -7.87
CA LEU A 98 12.21 -10.13 -8.42
C LEU A 98 12.49 -8.79 -7.74
N ILE A 99 13.76 -8.55 -7.39
CA ILE A 99 14.25 -7.24 -6.97
C ILE A 99 15.29 -6.78 -7.98
N ARG A 100 15.06 -5.62 -8.58
CA ARG A 100 15.88 -5.05 -9.64
C ARG A 100 16.60 -3.79 -9.16
N LYS A 101 17.81 -3.58 -9.69
CA LYS A 101 18.60 -2.37 -9.48
C LYS A 101 18.77 -1.61 -10.78
N PHE A 102 18.56 -0.29 -10.71
CA PHE A 102 18.77 0.64 -11.83
C PHE A 102 19.77 1.72 -11.43
N ASP A 103 20.48 2.29 -12.41
CA ASP A 103 21.35 3.45 -12.18
C ASP A 103 20.52 4.74 -12.01
N LYS A 104 21.18 5.83 -11.65
CA LYS A 104 20.56 7.16 -11.50
C LYS A 104 19.86 7.69 -12.75
N ASN A 105 20.10 7.11 -13.92
CA ASN A 105 19.45 7.45 -15.19
C ASN A 105 18.32 6.49 -15.55
N GLY A 106 17.99 5.52 -14.69
CA GLY A 106 16.95 4.52 -14.91
C GLY A 106 17.38 3.34 -15.76
N LYS A 107 18.66 3.24 -16.10
CA LYS A 107 19.15 2.09 -16.85
C LYS A 107 19.29 0.89 -15.92
N PHE A 108 18.73 -0.24 -16.33
CA PHE A 108 18.88 -1.51 -15.62
C PHE A 108 20.35 -1.89 -15.41
N ILE A 109 20.70 -2.27 -14.19
CA ILE A 109 22.03 -2.75 -13.84
C ILE A 109 22.01 -4.27 -13.70
N LYS A 110 21.20 -4.80 -12.78
CA LYS A 110 21.12 -6.24 -12.48
C LYS A 110 19.86 -6.59 -11.68
N ILE A 111 19.52 -7.86 -11.69
CA ILE A 111 18.65 -8.46 -10.67
C ILE A 111 19.50 -8.66 -9.41
N ILE A 112 19.01 -8.16 -8.27
CA ILE A 112 19.67 -8.31 -6.97
C ILE A 112 19.36 -9.70 -6.40
N ALA A 113 18.07 -10.05 -6.36
CA ALA A 113 17.59 -11.31 -5.81
C ALA A 113 16.22 -11.67 -6.36
N ASN A 114 15.78 -12.89 -6.06
CA ASN A 114 14.39 -13.30 -6.22
C ASN A 114 13.93 -13.91 -4.90
N THR A 115 12.99 -13.25 -4.22
CA THR A 115 12.45 -13.71 -2.94
C THR A 115 11.49 -14.89 -3.10
N GLY A 116 10.98 -15.11 -4.31
CA GLY A 116 9.91 -16.08 -4.58
C GLY A 116 8.56 -15.70 -3.98
N GLY A 117 8.45 -14.53 -3.35
CA GLY A 117 7.26 -13.98 -2.73
C GLY A 117 6.76 -12.71 -3.41
N ARG A 118 6.37 -11.73 -2.60
CA ARG A 118 5.94 -10.41 -3.04
C ARG A 118 6.68 -9.33 -2.24
N PRO A 119 7.87 -8.88 -2.68
CA PRO A 119 8.54 -7.74 -2.07
C PRO A 119 7.73 -6.46 -2.30
N LEU A 120 7.40 -5.78 -1.23
CA LEU A 120 6.63 -4.54 -1.16
C LEU A 120 7.53 -3.42 -0.67
N GLY A 121 7.53 -3.09 0.62
CA GLY A 121 8.40 -2.06 1.20
C GLY A 121 9.88 -2.41 1.15
N LEU A 122 10.73 -1.42 0.86
CA LEU A 122 12.17 -1.57 0.71
C LEU A 122 12.92 -0.42 1.39
N ALA A 123 13.93 -0.76 2.19
CA ALA A 123 14.88 0.22 2.72
C ALA A 123 16.31 -0.30 2.68
N LEU A 124 17.28 0.61 2.63
CA LEU A 124 18.71 0.27 2.73
C LEU A 124 19.19 0.46 4.17
N ASP A 125 19.84 -0.56 4.72
CA ASP A 125 20.50 -0.43 6.01
C ASP A 125 21.78 0.44 5.91
N ASN A 126 22.36 0.80 7.05
CA ASN A 126 23.53 1.70 7.15
C ASN A 126 24.78 1.20 6.42
N ILE A 127 24.85 -0.08 6.10
CA ILE A 127 25.97 -0.72 5.38
C ILE A 127 25.64 -1.10 3.94
N GLY A 128 24.40 -0.77 3.49
CA GLY A 128 23.96 -0.91 2.11
C GLY A 128 23.30 -2.24 1.75
N ASN A 129 22.94 -3.07 2.74
CA ASN A 129 22.05 -4.21 2.46
C ASN A 129 20.62 -3.71 2.30
N LEU A 130 19.86 -4.43 1.49
CA LEU A 130 18.45 -4.17 1.31
C LEU A 130 17.64 -4.93 2.35
N VAL A 131 16.80 -4.23 3.09
CA VAL A 131 15.77 -4.82 3.95
C VAL A 131 14.46 -4.74 3.20
N VAL A 132 13.72 -5.83 3.24
CA VAL A 132 12.51 -6.03 2.42
C VAL A 132 11.38 -6.53 3.29
N ALA A 133 10.25 -5.83 3.25
CA ALA A 133 8.97 -6.35 3.68
C ALA A 133 8.39 -7.19 2.53
N ASP A 134 8.35 -8.50 2.70
CA ASP A 134 7.81 -9.42 1.69
C ASP A 134 6.49 -10.00 2.19
N ALA A 135 5.41 -9.72 1.48
CA ALA A 135 4.06 -10.08 1.91
C ALA A 135 3.85 -11.59 2.15
N ASN A 136 4.66 -12.44 1.53
CA ASN A 136 4.58 -13.89 1.67
C ASN A 136 5.67 -14.49 2.58
N ASN A 137 6.84 -13.82 2.66
CA ASN A 137 8.03 -14.38 3.29
C ASN A 137 8.44 -13.65 4.58
N GLY A 138 7.70 -12.61 4.99
CA GLY A 138 7.99 -11.82 6.18
C GLY A 138 9.09 -10.78 5.95
N LEU A 139 9.86 -10.47 6.98
CA LEU A 139 10.93 -9.48 6.91
C LEU A 139 12.22 -10.14 6.48
N LEU A 140 12.80 -9.66 5.38
CA LEU A 140 14.00 -10.22 4.76
C LEU A 140 15.14 -9.20 4.77
N LYS A 141 16.38 -9.70 4.74
CA LYS A 141 17.59 -8.92 4.48
C LYS A 141 18.34 -9.53 3.30
N ILE A 142 18.81 -8.69 2.39
CA ILE A 142 19.50 -9.10 1.16
C ILE A 142 20.82 -8.35 1.08
N ASP A 143 21.93 -9.08 1.01
CA ASP A 143 23.25 -8.48 0.86
C ASP A 143 23.56 -8.07 -0.59
N ASP A 144 24.71 -7.45 -0.84
CA ASP A 144 25.15 -6.98 -2.14
C ASP A 144 25.42 -8.11 -3.16
N GLN A 145 25.56 -9.35 -2.66
CA GLN A 145 25.73 -10.57 -3.46
C GLN A 145 24.40 -11.25 -3.78
N GLY A 146 23.28 -10.72 -3.23
CA GLY A 146 21.93 -11.25 -3.43
C GLY A 146 21.57 -12.41 -2.51
N LYS A 147 22.35 -12.66 -1.45
CA LYS A 147 22.00 -13.65 -0.44
C LYS A 147 20.87 -13.15 0.42
N ILE A 148 19.79 -13.92 0.44
CA ILE A 148 18.59 -13.64 1.24
C ILE A 148 18.73 -14.27 2.62
N ILE A 149 18.44 -13.49 3.65
CA ILE A 149 18.34 -13.92 5.05
C ILE A 149 16.96 -13.53 5.55
N THR A 150 16.18 -14.48 6.04
CA THR A 150 14.91 -14.21 6.71
C THR A 150 15.22 -13.71 8.13
N LEU A 151 14.78 -12.48 8.43
CA LEU A 151 14.93 -11.87 9.74
C LEU A 151 13.84 -12.36 10.71
N THR A 152 12.58 -12.36 10.25
CA THR A 152 11.44 -12.85 11.02
C THR A 152 10.25 -13.18 10.12
N THR A 153 9.45 -14.17 10.57
CA THR A 153 8.17 -14.56 9.96
C THR A 153 7.03 -14.57 10.97
N GLU A 154 7.30 -14.13 12.22
CA GLU A 154 6.31 -14.10 13.29
C GLU A 154 6.61 -13.00 14.31
N SER A 155 5.66 -12.70 15.17
CA SER A 155 5.84 -11.94 16.38
C SER A 155 5.08 -12.62 17.53
N GLU A 156 5.80 -12.94 18.61
CA GLU A 156 5.22 -13.48 19.85
C GLU A 156 4.35 -14.75 19.61
N GLY A 157 4.73 -15.57 18.62
CA GLY A 157 4.03 -16.82 18.26
C GLY A 157 2.88 -16.65 17.27
N LEU A 158 2.58 -15.43 16.84
CA LEU A 158 1.60 -15.16 15.79
C LEU A 158 2.31 -14.90 14.44
N PRO A 159 2.10 -15.74 13.42
CA PRO A 159 2.73 -15.56 12.12
C PRO A 159 2.41 -14.19 11.49
N LEU A 160 3.33 -13.68 10.68
CA LEU A 160 3.09 -12.57 9.77
C LEU A 160 2.25 -13.08 8.60
N GLY A 161 1.21 -12.33 8.24
CA GLY A 161 0.32 -12.71 7.16
C GLY A 161 0.51 -11.88 5.88
N PHE A 162 0.83 -10.61 6.06
CA PHE A 162 0.99 -9.66 4.95
C PHE A 162 1.97 -8.55 5.36
N THR A 163 3.28 -8.88 5.38
CA THR A 163 4.32 -7.89 5.71
C THR A 163 4.41 -6.85 4.59
N ASP A 164 4.18 -5.58 4.91
CA ASP A 164 3.87 -4.56 3.90
C ASP A 164 4.98 -3.52 3.74
N ASP A 165 5.21 -2.66 4.73
CA ASP A 165 6.20 -1.59 4.64
C ASP A 165 7.14 -1.57 5.85
N LEU A 166 8.25 -0.84 5.75
CA LEU A 166 9.26 -0.77 6.81
C LEU A 166 10.04 0.55 6.80
N ASP A 167 10.56 0.91 7.98
CA ASP A 167 11.61 1.92 8.12
C ASP A 167 12.66 1.47 9.14
N ILE A 168 13.90 1.98 9.00
CA ILE A 168 15.07 1.53 9.77
C ILE A 168 15.59 2.66 10.63
N ALA A 169 15.59 2.45 11.94
CA ALA A 169 16.16 3.41 12.90
C ALA A 169 17.70 3.43 12.87
N SER A 170 18.26 4.53 13.36
CA SER A 170 19.72 4.72 13.45
C SER A 170 20.43 3.65 14.32
N ASP A 171 19.73 3.04 15.28
CA ASP A 171 20.22 1.94 16.11
C ASP A 171 20.09 0.55 15.42
N GLY A 172 19.60 0.51 14.19
CA GLY A 172 19.41 -0.67 13.37
C GLY A 172 18.11 -1.43 13.61
N LYS A 173 17.26 -0.98 14.53
CA LYS A 173 15.91 -1.55 14.68
C LYS A 173 15.07 -1.27 13.44
N ILE A 174 14.29 -2.26 13.06
CA ILE A 174 13.42 -2.20 11.89
C ILE A 174 11.98 -2.14 12.39
N TYR A 175 11.30 -1.04 12.10
CA TYR A 175 9.88 -0.88 12.35
C TYR A 175 9.14 -1.24 11.06
N PHE A 176 8.12 -2.08 11.16
CA PHE A 176 7.44 -2.59 9.98
C PHE A 176 5.98 -2.91 10.28
N SER A 177 5.19 -2.97 9.23
CA SER A 177 3.78 -3.32 9.28
C SER A 177 3.54 -4.77 8.86
N ASP A 178 2.48 -5.35 9.42
CA ASP A 178 1.81 -6.54 8.94
C ASP A 178 0.36 -6.13 8.66
N ALA A 179 0.02 -5.93 7.39
CA ALA A 179 -1.25 -5.35 7.00
C ALA A 179 -2.44 -6.19 7.46
N SER A 180 -2.26 -7.51 7.48
CA SER A 180 -3.25 -8.46 7.97
C SER A 180 -2.60 -9.79 8.33
N TYR A 181 -2.69 -10.19 9.60
CA TYR A 181 -2.28 -11.55 10.00
C TYR A 181 -3.28 -12.63 9.54
N LYS A 182 -4.47 -12.23 9.10
CA LYS A 182 -5.56 -13.11 8.70
C LYS A 182 -5.65 -13.33 7.19
N HIS A 183 -5.63 -12.25 6.42
CA HIS A 183 -5.78 -12.28 4.98
C HIS A 183 -4.41 -12.10 4.33
N THR A 184 -3.79 -13.22 3.97
CA THR A 184 -2.47 -13.24 3.36
C THR A 184 -2.52 -12.81 1.90
N TYR A 185 -1.40 -12.29 1.37
CA TYR A 185 -1.30 -11.99 -0.06
C TYR A 185 -1.60 -13.23 -0.93
N PRO A 186 -2.43 -13.16 -2.00
CA PRO A 186 -2.93 -11.93 -2.62
C PRO A 186 -4.34 -11.48 -2.16
N ASN A 187 -4.80 -11.91 -0.98
CA ASN A 187 -6.19 -11.72 -0.54
C ASN A 187 -6.41 -10.39 0.21
N SER A 188 -5.75 -9.30 -0.22
CA SER A 188 -5.93 -7.97 0.37
C SER A 188 -7.36 -7.44 0.24
N TYR A 189 -8.04 -7.80 -0.86
CA TYR A 189 -9.42 -7.39 -1.09
C TYR A 189 -10.39 -7.98 -0.04
N GLU A 190 -10.12 -9.18 0.45
CA GLU A 190 -10.86 -9.83 1.52
C GLU A 190 -10.77 -9.03 2.82
N ASP A 191 -9.58 -8.52 3.17
CA ASP A 191 -9.40 -7.71 4.37
C ASP A 191 -10.15 -6.38 4.25
N VAL A 192 -10.03 -5.70 3.11
CA VAL A 192 -10.79 -4.47 2.81
C VAL A 192 -12.30 -4.72 2.92
N MET A 193 -12.81 -5.81 2.35
CA MET A 193 -14.23 -6.14 2.37
C MET A 193 -14.70 -6.55 3.77
N GLU A 194 -13.84 -7.15 4.58
CA GLU A 194 -14.17 -7.54 5.94
C GLU A 194 -14.15 -6.33 6.89
N HIS A 195 -13.22 -5.39 6.67
CA HIS A 195 -12.96 -4.24 7.53
C HIS A 195 -12.80 -4.69 8.98
N SER A 196 -11.85 -5.58 9.21
CA SER A 196 -11.50 -6.12 10.53
C SER A 196 -10.11 -5.65 10.94
N ALA A 197 -9.94 -5.46 12.24
CA ALA A 197 -8.69 -4.98 12.82
C ALA A 197 -7.65 -6.09 12.89
N ASN A 198 -7.11 -6.50 11.74
CA ASN A 198 -6.13 -7.59 11.63
C ASN A 198 -4.69 -7.09 11.43
N GLY A 199 -4.48 -5.78 11.36
CA GLY A 199 -3.17 -5.18 11.12
C GLY A 199 -2.37 -4.94 12.39
N ARG A 200 -1.03 -4.91 12.25
CA ARG A 200 -0.09 -4.70 13.35
C ARG A 200 1.05 -3.77 12.95
N LEU A 201 1.54 -2.98 13.91
CA LEU A 201 2.85 -2.33 13.84
C LEU A 201 3.83 -3.11 14.71
N LEU A 202 4.99 -3.46 14.16
CA LEU A 202 5.98 -4.31 14.79
C LEU A 202 7.37 -3.66 14.81
N VAL A 203 8.26 -4.18 15.67
CA VAL A 203 9.68 -3.84 15.66
C VAL A 203 10.51 -5.12 15.72
N PHE A 204 11.48 -5.23 14.81
CA PHE A 204 12.55 -6.24 14.87
C PHE A 204 13.82 -5.60 15.42
N ASP A 205 14.42 -6.21 16.44
CA ASP A 205 15.70 -5.78 17.03
C ASP A 205 16.83 -6.73 16.57
N PRO A 206 17.75 -6.28 15.71
CA PRO A 206 18.82 -7.11 15.17
C PRO A 206 19.83 -7.59 16.24
N ASN A 207 19.90 -6.92 17.39
CA ASN A 207 20.82 -7.33 18.47
C ASN A 207 20.30 -8.54 19.26
N THR A 208 18.98 -8.70 19.31
CA THR A 208 18.34 -9.80 20.04
C THR A 208 17.69 -10.81 19.12
N GLU A 209 17.61 -10.50 17.83
CA GLU A 209 16.91 -11.27 16.78
C GLU A 209 15.43 -11.54 17.15
N LYS A 210 14.81 -10.60 17.86
CA LYS A 210 13.42 -10.71 18.31
C LYS A 210 12.53 -9.68 17.66
N THR A 211 11.33 -10.14 17.33
CA THR A 211 10.22 -9.29 16.89
C THR A 211 9.26 -9.05 18.04
N LYS A 212 8.79 -7.83 18.17
CA LYS A 212 7.78 -7.43 19.14
C LYS A 212 6.66 -6.65 18.45
N THR A 213 5.43 -6.96 18.82
CA THR A 213 4.26 -6.17 18.41
C THR A 213 4.16 -4.91 19.27
N LEU A 214 4.03 -3.75 18.62
CA LEU A 214 3.90 -2.44 19.26
C LEU A 214 2.46 -1.95 19.30
N LEU A 215 1.72 -2.14 18.19
CA LEU A 215 0.28 -1.88 18.09
C LEU A 215 -0.39 -3.06 17.43
N GLU A 216 -1.55 -3.40 17.94
CA GLU A 216 -2.51 -4.37 17.37
C GLU A 216 -3.78 -3.64 16.95
N ASP A 217 -4.71 -4.39 16.39
CA ASP A 217 -6.04 -3.92 16.04
C ASP A 217 -6.03 -2.74 15.04
N LEU A 218 -5.05 -2.72 14.12
CA LEU A 218 -5.00 -1.75 13.03
C LEU A 218 -5.80 -2.24 11.82
N TYR A 219 -6.35 -1.31 11.06
CA TYR A 219 -7.19 -1.61 9.91
C TYR A 219 -6.41 -1.52 8.60
N PHE A 220 -5.83 -2.65 8.18
CA PHE A 220 -4.89 -2.77 7.07
C PHE A 220 -3.69 -1.85 7.29
N ALA A 221 -2.81 -2.25 8.22
CA ALA A 221 -1.59 -1.52 8.57
C ALA A 221 -0.60 -1.53 7.39
N ASN A 222 -0.51 -0.42 6.68
CA ASN A 222 0.27 -0.26 5.46
C ASN A 222 1.57 0.51 5.75
N GLY A 223 1.82 1.64 5.13
CA GLY A 223 3.04 2.43 5.22
C GLY A 223 3.55 2.72 6.63
N VAL A 224 4.86 2.67 6.81
CA VAL A 224 5.56 2.92 8.08
C VAL A 224 6.65 3.95 7.89
N ALA A 225 6.70 4.99 8.75
CA ALA A 225 7.78 5.97 8.75
C ALA A 225 8.19 6.37 10.16
N LEU A 226 9.48 6.42 10.41
CA LEU A 226 10.08 7.01 11.61
C LEU A 226 10.08 8.53 11.53
N SER A 227 9.86 9.21 12.65
CA SER A 227 10.15 10.64 12.74
C SER A 227 11.65 10.92 12.58
N PRO A 228 12.06 12.07 12.05
CA PRO A 228 13.48 12.41 11.91
C PRO A 228 14.28 12.34 13.22
N GLN A 229 13.63 12.57 14.34
CA GLN A 229 14.23 12.48 15.69
C GLN A 229 14.08 11.08 16.29
N GLU A 230 13.43 10.16 15.58
CA GLU A 230 13.12 8.80 16.02
C GLU A 230 12.44 8.77 17.39
N ASP A 231 11.52 9.67 17.64
CA ASP A 231 10.74 9.73 18.87
C ASP A 231 9.35 9.10 18.71
N PHE A 232 8.87 9.00 17.48
CA PHE A 232 7.65 8.27 17.13
C PHE A 232 7.78 7.54 15.80
N VAL A 233 6.85 6.61 15.57
CA VAL A 233 6.60 5.90 14.30
C VAL A 233 5.19 6.23 13.83
N LEU A 234 5.03 6.51 12.55
CA LEU A 234 3.73 6.61 11.88
C LEU A 234 3.41 5.28 11.20
N VAL A 235 2.14 4.91 11.24
CA VAL A 235 1.60 3.78 10.48
C VAL A 235 0.29 4.17 9.81
N ASN A 236 0.19 3.92 8.51
CA ASN A 236 -1.02 4.17 7.75
C ASN A 236 -2.04 3.05 8.00
N GLU A 237 -3.30 3.43 8.20
CA GLU A 237 -4.44 2.50 8.25
C GLU A 237 -5.31 2.73 7.01
N THR A 238 -5.07 1.95 5.97
CA THR A 238 -5.70 2.12 4.65
C THR A 238 -7.22 2.10 4.75
N ASN A 239 -7.77 1.16 5.52
CA ASN A 239 -9.21 0.96 5.64
C ASN A 239 -9.92 1.99 6.53
N GLU A 240 -9.16 2.76 7.34
CA GLU A 240 -9.69 3.81 8.22
C GLU A 240 -9.44 5.23 7.69
N TYR A 241 -8.78 5.37 6.53
CA TYR A 241 -8.45 6.68 5.96
C TYR A 241 -7.67 7.58 6.92
N ARG A 242 -6.73 7.00 7.71
CA ARG A 242 -5.99 7.72 8.73
C ARG A 242 -4.55 7.28 8.84
N VAL A 243 -3.77 8.05 9.59
CA VAL A 243 -2.43 7.70 10.03
C VAL A 243 -2.39 7.71 11.54
N THR A 244 -1.89 6.64 12.13
CA THR A 244 -1.70 6.49 13.58
C THR A 244 -0.24 6.73 13.93
N LYS A 245 0.00 7.49 15.02
CA LYS A 245 1.31 7.77 15.60
C LYS A 245 1.52 6.91 16.84
N TYR A 246 2.66 6.23 16.91
CA TYR A 246 3.09 5.48 18.09
C TYR A 246 4.38 6.05 18.65
N TRP A 247 4.38 6.46 19.91
CA TRP A 247 5.54 7.05 20.56
C TRP A 247 6.54 5.98 21.02
N ILE A 248 7.79 6.09 20.54
CA ILE A 248 8.88 5.14 20.87
C ILE A 248 9.91 5.72 21.84
N LYS A 249 9.90 7.06 22.05
CA LYS A 249 10.76 7.76 23.04
C LYS A 249 9.95 8.78 23.86
N GLY A 250 10.56 9.31 24.90
CA GLY A 250 9.99 10.37 25.74
C GLY A 250 8.90 9.92 26.70
N ILE A 251 8.17 10.89 27.26
CA ILE A 251 7.16 10.67 28.31
C ILE A 251 5.93 9.89 27.80
N LYS A 252 5.64 10.01 26.52
CA LYS A 252 4.53 9.32 25.86
C LYS A 252 4.91 7.91 25.34
N LYS A 253 6.15 7.45 25.56
CA LYS A 253 6.60 6.16 25.04
C LYS A 253 5.61 5.03 25.37
N GLY A 254 5.26 4.25 24.35
CA GLY A 254 4.32 3.13 24.45
C GLY A 254 2.84 3.54 24.32
N THR A 255 2.55 4.80 24.00
CA THR A 255 1.17 5.25 23.71
C THR A 255 1.01 5.60 22.24
N SER A 256 -0.23 5.56 21.76
CA SER A 256 -0.59 5.95 20.40
C SER A 256 -1.63 7.06 20.38
N GLU A 257 -1.66 7.81 19.29
CA GLU A 257 -2.65 8.85 19.00
C GLU A 257 -2.87 8.95 17.48
N ILE A 258 -4.00 9.49 17.07
CA ILE A 258 -4.22 9.77 15.65
C ILE A 258 -3.34 10.95 15.23
N PHE A 259 -2.56 10.75 14.16
CA PHE A 259 -1.70 11.78 13.58
C PHE A 259 -2.45 12.66 12.57
N ILE A 260 -3.15 12.05 11.65
CA ILE A 260 -4.07 12.71 10.72
C ILE A 260 -5.22 11.75 10.43
N ASP A 261 -6.43 12.29 10.36
CA ASP A 261 -7.65 11.54 10.18
C ASP A 261 -8.43 12.05 8.96
N ASN A 262 -9.40 11.24 8.54
CA ASN A 262 -10.32 11.56 7.45
C ASN A 262 -9.58 12.01 6.17
N LEU A 263 -8.65 11.20 5.72
CA LEU A 263 -7.92 11.43 4.48
C LEU A 263 -8.85 11.35 3.25
N PRO A 264 -8.55 12.09 2.16
CA PRO A 264 -9.39 12.11 0.95
C PRO A 264 -9.23 10.87 0.06
N GLY A 265 -8.42 9.91 0.45
CA GLY A 265 -8.13 8.68 -0.28
C GLY A 265 -7.64 7.58 0.64
N PHE A 266 -7.30 6.45 0.08
CA PHE A 266 -6.79 5.27 0.77
C PHE A 266 -5.28 5.45 1.03
N PRO A 267 -4.81 5.72 2.26
CA PRO A 267 -3.39 5.84 2.52
C PRO A 267 -2.69 4.50 2.30
N ASP A 268 -1.64 4.53 1.50
CA ASP A 268 -0.79 3.41 1.15
C ASP A 268 0.56 3.57 1.88
N ASN A 269 1.72 3.62 1.23
CA ASN A 269 2.97 3.85 1.93
C ASN A 269 3.17 5.30 2.38
N ILE A 270 4.01 5.47 3.41
CA ILE A 270 4.44 6.76 3.95
C ILE A 270 5.97 6.79 4.04
N SER A 271 6.57 7.92 3.79
CA SER A 271 8.01 8.10 4.01
C SER A 271 8.33 9.50 4.52
N VAL A 272 9.44 9.64 5.22
CA VAL A 272 9.95 10.95 5.63
C VAL A 272 10.85 11.53 4.52
N GLY A 273 10.62 12.78 4.18
CA GLY A 273 11.43 13.57 3.26
C GLY A 273 12.21 14.68 3.97
N GLN A 274 12.71 15.62 3.19
CA GLN A 274 13.39 16.82 3.71
C GLN A 274 12.41 17.74 4.46
N ASN A 275 12.95 18.57 5.34
CA ASN A 275 12.19 19.53 6.13
C ASN A 275 11.04 18.90 6.96
N ASP A 276 11.25 17.68 7.45
CA ASP A 276 10.30 16.93 8.26
C ASP A 276 8.93 16.75 7.60
N ILE A 277 8.88 16.68 6.26
CA ILE A 277 7.68 16.39 5.50
C ILE A 277 7.51 14.87 5.42
N PHE A 278 6.35 14.39 5.83
CA PHE A 278 5.92 13.00 5.59
C PHE A 278 5.11 12.95 4.31
N TRP A 279 5.61 12.20 3.34
CA TRP A 279 4.93 11.95 2.08
C TRP A 279 4.03 10.74 2.22
N ILE A 280 2.75 10.90 1.98
CA ILE A 280 1.74 9.86 2.03
C ILE A 280 1.22 9.63 0.61
N ALA A 281 1.45 8.44 0.09
CA ALA A 281 0.79 7.99 -1.13
C ALA A 281 -0.66 7.64 -0.81
N LEU A 282 -1.57 8.02 -1.69
CA LEU A 282 -2.95 7.60 -1.63
C LEU A 282 -3.22 6.72 -2.85
N TYR A 283 -3.54 5.45 -2.63
CA TYR A 283 -3.83 4.47 -3.69
C TYR A 283 -4.87 4.98 -4.70
N GLY A 284 -5.79 5.77 -4.23
CA GLY A 284 -6.80 6.45 -5.00
C GLY A 284 -7.70 7.30 -4.11
N PRO A 285 -8.57 8.14 -4.68
CA PRO A 285 -9.54 8.89 -3.91
C PRO A 285 -10.57 7.96 -3.24
N ARG A 286 -11.18 8.41 -2.16
CA ARG A 286 -12.30 7.69 -1.53
C ARG A 286 -13.43 7.47 -2.54
N MET A 287 -14.07 6.31 -2.42
CA MET A 287 -15.17 5.93 -3.28
C MET A 287 -16.50 6.05 -2.53
N GLU A 288 -17.44 6.81 -3.07
CA GLU A 288 -18.78 6.94 -2.50
C GLU A 288 -19.46 5.59 -2.27
N ILE A 289 -19.26 4.61 -3.16
CA ILE A 289 -19.81 3.26 -3.01
C ILE A 289 -19.19 2.51 -1.82
N ALA A 290 -17.89 2.69 -1.55
CA ALA A 290 -17.23 2.07 -0.40
C ALA A 290 -17.78 2.65 0.91
N ASP A 291 -17.88 3.97 1.01
CA ASP A 291 -18.45 4.65 2.17
C ASP A 291 -19.94 4.32 2.36
N TYR A 292 -20.71 4.25 1.26
CA TYR A 292 -22.12 3.82 1.32
C TYR A 292 -22.30 2.39 1.84
N LEU A 293 -21.38 1.49 1.52
CA LEU A 293 -21.41 0.09 1.94
C LEU A 293 -20.79 -0.15 3.32
N ALA A 294 -20.16 0.83 3.93
CA ALA A 294 -19.40 0.70 5.15
C ALA A 294 -20.24 0.14 6.31
N ASP A 295 -21.45 0.64 6.52
CA ASP A 295 -22.39 0.19 7.55
C ASP A 295 -23.29 -0.98 7.11
N LYS A 296 -23.00 -1.62 5.96
CA LYS A 296 -23.85 -2.64 5.33
C LYS A 296 -23.12 -3.95 5.07
N PRO A 297 -22.71 -4.71 6.13
CA PRO A 297 -21.97 -5.97 6.01
C PRO A 297 -22.60 -6.98 5.04
N PHE A 298 -23.93 -7.08 5.06
CA PHE A 298 -24.66 -7.99 4.18
C PHE A 298 -24.47 -7.64 2.70
N LEU A 299 -24.52 -6.35 2.34
CA LEU A 299 -24.32 -5.91 0.96
C LEU A 299 -22.87 -6.09 0.51
N ARG A 300 -21.90 -5.91 1.41
CA ARG A 300 -20.47 -6.24 1.12
C ARG A 300 -20.29 -7.71 0.81
N ASN A 301 -20.96 -8.61 1.53
CA ASN A 301 -20.96 -10.04 1.20
C ASN A 301 -21.59 -10.34 -0.17
N ILE A 302 -22.66 -9.64 -0.56
CA ILE A 302 -23.23 -9.76 -1.91
C ILE A 302 -22.22 -9.29 -2.96
N LEU A 303 -21.62 -8.13 -2.75
CA LEU A 303 -20.61 -7.57 -3.66
C LEU A 303 -19.43 -8.52 -3.83
N PHE A 304 -18.96 -9.15 -2.75
CA PHE A 304 -17.86 -10.10 -2.79
C PHE A 304 -18.17 -11.37 -3.60
N ARG A 305 -19.45 -11.78 -3.67
CA ARG A 305 -19.90 -12.93 -4.51
C ARG A 305 -19.97 -12.61 -6.00
N LEU A 306 -19.93 -11.35 -6.37
CA LEU A 306 -19.87 -10.95 -7.77
C LEU A 306 -18.50 -11.32 -8.38
N PRO A 307 -18.44 -11.54 -9.69
CA PRO A 307 -17.16 -11.74 -10.38
C PRO A 307 -16.19 -10.59 -10.10
N GLU A 308 -14.90 -10.89 -9.94
CA GLU A 308 -13.89 -9.87 -9.63
C GLU A 308 -13.90 -8.71 -10.61
N SER A 309 -14.09 -8.98 -11.90
CA SER A 309 -14.14 -7.96 -12.96
C SER A 309 -15.29 -6.94 -12.81
N THR A 310 -16.25 -7.22 -11.92
CA THR A 310 -17.40 -6.33 -11.65
C THR A 310 -17.32 -5.61 -10.31
N ARG A 311 -16.28 -5.92 -9.53
CA ARG A 311 -16.06 -5.28 -8.23
C ARG A 311 -15.54 -3.85 -8.43
N PRO A 312 -16.06 -2.87 -7.70
CA PRO A 312 -15.58 -1.49 -7.82
C PRO A 312 -14.13 -1.38 -7.33
N LEU A 313 -13.32 -0.68 -8.11
CA LEU A 313 -11.97 -0.29 -7.76
C LEU A 313 -11.87 1.24 -7.83
N PRO A 314 -10.94 1.87 -7.11
CA PRO A 314 -10.66 3.28 -7.27
C PRO A 314 -10.36 3.62 -8.73
N PRO A 315 -10.80 4.78 -9.22
CA PRO A 315 -10.46 5.22 -10.57
C PRO A 315 -8.96 5.45 -10.71
N ASN A 316 -8.46 5.43 -11.95
CA ASN A 316 -7.11 5.91 -12.22
C ASN A 316 -7.00 7.38 -11.78
N TYR A 317 -6.15 7.62 -10.79
CA TYR A 317 -5.99 8.93 -10.18
C TYR A 317 -4.69 8.96 -9.38
N SER A 318 -3.73 9.76 -9.81
CA SER A 318 -2.51 9.93 -9.03
C SER A 318 -2.78 10.87 -7.86
N PHE A 319 -2.47 10.44 -6.63
CA PHE A 319 -2.72 11.25 -5.45
C PHE A 319 -1.63 11.07 -4.40
N VAL A 320 -1.04 12.18 -3.99
CA VAL A 320 -0.01 12.23 -2.96
C VAL A 320 -0.24 13.47 -2.10
N ILE A 321 -0.06 13.33 -0.79
CA ILE A 321 -0.02 14.47 0.13
C ILE A 321 1.30 14.49 0.90
N GLY A 322 1.80 15.69 1.17
CA GLY A 322 2.90 15.93 2.10
C GLY A 322 2.37 16.59 3.35
N VAL A 323 2.66 16.03 4.52
CA VAL A 323 2.23 16.57 5.80
C VAL A 323 3.43 16.87 6.70
N ASN A 324 3.34 17.88 7.55
CA ASN A 324 4.39 18.19 8.53
C ASN A 324 4.25 17.31 9.78
N SER A 325 5.18 17.43 10.72
CA SER A 325 5.21 16.66 11.98
C SER A 325 3.99 16.86 12.90
N GLU A 326 3.15 17.85 12.61
CA GLU A 326 1.90 18.14 13.31
C GLU A 326 0.67 17.54 12.59
N GLY A 327 0.86 16.82 11.47
CA GLY A 327 -0.23 16.28 10.65
C GLY A 327 -0.93 17.32 9.76
N LYS A 328 -0.35 18.53 9.61
CA LYS A 328 -0.91 19.54 8.71
C LYS A 328 -0.48 19.28 7.28
N VAL A 329 -1.44 19.28 6.36
CA VAL A 329 -1.17 19.14 4.92
C VAL A 329 -0.44 20.39 4.41
N ILE A 330 0.75 20.18 3.86
CA ILE A 330 1.63 21.20 3.27
C ILE A 330 1.62 21.06 1.73
N TYR A 331 1.65 19.84 1.23
CA TYR A 331 1.59 19.55 -0.20
C TYR A 331 0.37 18.71 -0.53
N ASN A 332 -0.25 19.04 -1.64
CA ASN A 332 -1.35 18.31 -2.25
C ASN A 332 -1.03 18.17 -3.74
N LEU A 333 -0.65 16.96 -4.14
CA LEU A 333 -0.18 16.66 -5.50
C LEU A 333 -1.16 15.68 -6.13
N GLN A 334 -1.71 16.03 -7.28
CA GLN A 334 -2.75 15.24 -7.95
C GLN A 334 -2.52 15.17 -9.47
N ASN A 335 -3.12 14.17 -10.08
CA ASN A 335 -3.43 14.11 -11.49
C ASN A 335 -4.70 13.27 -11.70
N PRO A 336 -5.86 13.92 -11.97
CA PRO A 336 -7.14 13.25 -12.16
C PRO A 336 -7.32 12.63 -13.55
N SER A 337 -6.32 12.69 -14.42
CA SER A 337 -6.41 12.10 -15.76
C SER A 337 -6.56 10.58 -15.68
N PRO A 338 -7.45 9.96 -16.49
CA PRO A 338 -7.53 8.51 -16.61
C PRO A 338 -6.23 7.84 -17.05
N ASP A 339 -5.35 8.58 -17.73
CA ASP A 339 -4.03 8.11 -18.18
C ASP A 339 -2.91 8.46 -17.17
N SER A 340 -3.27 8.88 -15.94
CA SER A 340 -2.30 9.22 -14.91
C SER A 340 -1.50 7.99 -14.47
N PHE A 341 -0.25 8.23 -14.00
CA PHE A 341 0.56 7.20 -13.34
C PHE A 341 -0.10 6.80 -12.02
N SER A 342 -0.93 5.76 -12.04
CA SER A 342 -1.75 5.33 -10.89
C SER A 342 -1.98 3.82 -10.88
N PRO A 343 -2.29 3.23 -9.71
CA PRO A 343 -2.25 3.85 -8.39
C PRO A 343 -0.83 4.25 -8.00
N ILE A 344 -0.67 5.31 -7.21
CA ILE A 344 0.60 5.59 -6.54
C ILE A 344 0.56 4.91 -5.18
N THR A 345 1.53 4.03 -4.95
CA THR A 345 1.61 3.23 -3.71
C THR A 345 2.68 3.72 -2.75
N SER A 346 3.75 4.34 -3.25
CA SER A 346 4.80 4.91 -2.40
C SER A 346 5.32 6.24 -2.95
N VAL A 347 5.96 7.02 -2.09
CA VAL A 347 6.72 8.21 -2.45
C VAL A 347 8.02 8.21 -1.66
N LYS A 348 9.16 8.29 -2.35
CA LYS A 348 10.48 8.46 -1.71
C LYS A 348 11.13 9.74 -2.22
N GLU A 349 11.51 10.62 -1.30
CA GLU A 349 12.22 11.85 -1.63
C GLU A 349 13.73 11.61 -1.66
N SER A 350 14.38 12.09 -2.72
CA SER A 350 15.84 12.23 -2.79
C SER A 350 16.21 13.70 -2.99
N ASP A 351 17.49 14.01 -3.22
CA ASP A 351 17.98 15.39 -3.33
C ASP A 351 17.20 16.20 -4.38
N ASP A 352 17.04 15.67 -5.61
CA ASP A 352 16.44 16.39 -6.72
C ASP A 352 15.08 15.87 -7.16
N TYR A 353 14.66 14.71 -6.68
CA TYR A 353 13.51 13.99 -7.20
C TYR A 353 12.59 13.45 -6.11
N LEU A 354 11.31 13.31 -6.46
CA LEU A 354 10.39 12.36 -5.86
C LEU A 354 10.31 11.13 -6.76
N TYR A 355 10.40 9.95 -6.16
CA TYR A 355 10.17 8.66 -6.80
C TYR A 355 8.85 8.07 -6.33
N PHE A 356 8.13 7.40 -7.21
CA PHE A 356 6.78 6.91 -6.95
C PHE A 356 6.68 5.44 -7.32
N GLY A 357 6.22 4.61 -6.39
CA GLY A 357 5.85 3.23 -6.65
C GLY A 357 4.46 3.10 -7.28
N SER A 358 4.21 1.95 -7.91
CA SER A 358 2.90 1.57 -8.42
C SER A 358 2.76 0.06 -8.57
N LEU A 359 1.55 -0.46 -8.37
CA LEU A 359 1.27 -1.89 -8.56
C LEU A 359 1.08 -2.31 -10.03
N LEU A 360 0.85 -1.37 -10.95
CA LEU A 360 0.42 -1.68 -12.32
C LEU A 360 1.48 -1.46 -13.40
N TYR A 361 2.55 -0.72 -13.10
CA TYR A 361 3.60 -0.41 -14.08
C TYR A 361 4.78 -1.38 -13.96
N ASP A 362 5.57 -1.50 -15.03
CA ASP A 362 6.84 -2.24 -15.06
C ASP A 362 8.04 -1.39 -14.63
N GLY A 363 7.86 -0.07 -14.58
CA GLY A 363 8.77 0.92 -14.02
C GLY A 363 8.12 1.70 -12.88
N PHE A 364 8.90 2.52 -12.22
CA PHE A 364 8.42 3.44 -11.20
C PHE A 364 8.37 4.87 -11.73
N GLY A 365 7.58 5.72 -11.08
CA GLY A 365 7.46 7.13 -11.45
C GLY A 365 8.63 7.95 -10.89
N ARG A 366 8.99 9.05 -11.57
CA ARG A 366 9.94 10.03 -11.08
C ARG A 366 9.50 11.44 -11.47
N MET A 367 9.60 12.40 -10.55
CA MET A 367 9.33 13.80 -10.79
C MET A 367 10.40 14.68 -10.15
N LYS A 368 10.84 15.74 -10.86
CA LYS A 368 11.76 16.73 -10.27
C LYS A 368 11.09 17.54 -9.17
N LYS A 369 11.76 17.72 -8.04
CA LYS A 369 11.28 18.57 -6.93
C LYS A 369 11.06 20.03 -7.32
N SER A 370 11.73 20.51 -8.34
CA SER A 370 11.48 21.86 -8.91
C SER A 370 10.08 22.05 -9.51
N LYS A 371 9.30 20.96 -9.63
CA LYS A 371 7.89 20.97 -10.03
C LYS A 371 6.92 21.05 -8.85
N LEU A 372 7.43 20.92 -7.64
CA LEU A 372 6.61 21.15 -6.45
C LEU A 372 6.14 22.60 -6.39
N PRO A 373 4.91 22.85 -5.89
CA PRO A 373 4.45 24.22 -5.69
C PRO A 373 5.35 24.95 -4.70
N THR A 374 5.64 26.19 -4.98
CA THR A 374 6.30 27.08 -4.00
C THR A 374 5.29 27.43 -2.92
N ASN A 375 5.61 27.10 -1.67
CA ASN A 375 4.82 27.49 -0.51
C ASN A 375 4.98 28.96 -0.18
#